data_bc72da757e3e46764690722ba592017a
#
_entry.id   bc72da757e3e46764690722ba592017a
#
_cell.length_a   1.000
_cell.length_b   1.000
_cell.length_c   1.000
_cell.angle_alpha   90.00
_cell.angle_beta   90.00
_cell.angle_gamma   90.00
#
_symmetry.space_group_name_H-M   'P 1'
#
loop_
_entity.id
_entity.type
_entity.pdbx_description
1 polymer ?
#
loop_
_entity_poly.entity_id
_entity_poly.type
_entity_poly.pdbx_seq_one_letter_code
_entity_poly.pdbx_strand_id
1 'polypeptide(L)'
;MRKNIMKNGIFVLVFLASALTRIFLLGSAPERLVKSLGQDLTCAVFSDQNYENENGNQYDLYIPAGLDRTQDQNLILYIHGGSFNSGSKADGETWCRYYAAQGYITASVDYTLQMHGKDASVYQMNKEIENAVRAIRQRTEELGYHIAGMAPFGVSAGGTLAMNLAYNGNSAIPVRFVFQVAAPTYFEPSEWTLLMKVDKLASEHDFCKMMTGKELEDYTQEIQKISPAGIVSDDSVPSLIAYGRIDHCVPVNQKNYLMEAYLFHDVPYDYIEFPKSNHGMYNDPDKLQEFLEKSLEYA
;
A
#
# COMPACT_ATOMS: atom_id res chain seq x y z
N MET A 1 -14.84 24.73 -27.23
CA MET A 1 -14.58 24.25 -25.87
C MET A 1 -15.40 23.03 -25.49
N ARG A 2 -16.74 23.01 -25.56
CA ARG A 2 -17.56 21.83 -25.17
C ARG A 2 -17.23 20.50 -25.86
N LYS A 3 -16.84 20.49 -27.15
CA LYS A 3 -16.50 19.26 -27.90
C LYS A 3 -15.21 18.57 -27.44
N ASN A 4 -14.24 19.34 -26.90
CA ASN A 4 -12.98 18.75 -26.41
C ASN A 4 -13.14 18.17 -24.98
N ILE A 5 -13.98 18.80 -24.15
CA ILE A 5 -14.30 18.29 -22.81
C ILE A 5 -15.04 16.95 -22.91
N MET A 6 -15.97 16.82 -23.87
CA MET A 6 -16.71 15.58 -24.08
C MET A 6 -15.82 14.46 -24.66
N LYS A 7 -14.84 14.78 -25.51
CA LYS A 7 -13.88 13.81 -26.04
C LYS A 7 -12.94 13.31 -24.95
N ASN A 8 -12.44 14.20 -24.08
CA ASN A 8 -11.55 13.82 -22.97
C ASN A 8 -12.32 13.00 -21.91
N GLY A 9 -13.58 13.33 -21.61
CA GLY A 9 -14.40 12.54 -20.71
C GLY A 9 -14.70 11.13 -21.23
N ILE A 10 -14.97 10.99 -22.53
CA ILE A 10 -15.17 9.68 -23.17
C ILE A 10 -13.86 8.89 -23.19
N PHE A 11 -12.72 9.52 -23.44
CA PHE A 11 -11.41 8.86 -23.42
C PHE A 11 -11.06 8.31 -22.04
N VAL A 12 -11.29 9.09 -20.99
CA VAL A 12 -11.08 8.64 -19.58
C VAL A 12 -12.01 7.49 -19.21
N LEU A 13 -13.30 7.57 -19.58
CA LEU A 13 -14.26 6.49 -19.34
C LEU A 13 -13.90 5.20 -20.11
N VAL A 14 -13.48 5.31 -21.36
CA VAL A 14 -13.06 4.16 -22.18
C VAL A 14 -11.75 3.58 -21.63
N PHE A 15 -10.83 4.41 -21.18
CA PHE A 15 -9.57 3.98 -20.57
C PHE A 15 -9.81 3.24 -19.25
N LEU A 16 -10.63 3.79 -18.35
CA LEU A 16 -11.01 3.14 -17.09
C LEU A 16 -11.79 1.85 -17.34
N ALA A 17 -12.76 1.85 -18.28
CA ALA A 17 -13.49 0.65 -18.65
C ALA A 17 -12.55 -0.42 -19.25
N SER A 18 -11.60 -0.04 -20.10
CA SER A 18 -10.64 -0.98 -20.71
C SER A 18 -9.65 -1.52 -19.69
N ALA A 19 -9.21 -0.71 -18.71
CA ALA A 19 -8.34 -1.14 -17.64
C ALA A 19 -9.07 -2.13 -16.70
N LEU A 20 -10.30 -1.83 -16.30
CA LEU A 20 -11.15 -2.71 -15.50
C LEU A 20 -11.48 -4.01 -16.24
N THR A 21 -11.83 -3.93 -17.54
CA THR A 21 -12.09 -5.11 -18.37
C THR A 21 -10.83 -5.98 -18.52
N ARG A 22 -9.66 -5.37 -18.63
CA ARG A 22 -8.39 -6.09 -18.73
C ARG A 22 -8.02 -6.77 -17.42
N ILE A 23 -8.25 -6.14 -16.27
CA ILE A 23 -8.07 -6.75 -14.95
C ILE A 23 -9.06 -7.91 -14.78
N PHE A 24 -10.32 -7.72 -15.12
CA PHE A 24 -11.36 -8.73 -15.00
C PHE A 24 -11.14 -9.95 -15.91
N LEU A 25 -10.68 -9.75 -17.15
CA LEU A 25 -10.47 -10.84 -18.12
C LEU A 25 -9.11 -11.54 -17.98
N LEU A 26 -8.08 -10.84 -17.49
CA LEU A 26 -6.70 -11.35 -17.50
C LEU A 26 -6.14 -11.62 -16.09
N GLY A 27 -6.86 -11.28 -15.03
CA GLY A 27 -6.37 -11.28 -13.67
C GLY A 27 -5.35 -10.15 -13.40
N SER A 28 -4.98 -9.96 -12.15
CA SER A 28 -3.91 -9.02 -11.77
C SER A 28 -2.54 -9.50 -12.24
N ALA A 29 -1.56 -8.61 -12.32
CA ALA A 29 -0.20 -9.01 -12.67
C ALA A 29 0.38 -10.05 -11.69
N PRO A 30 0.20 -9.90 -10.37
CA PRO A 30 0.59 -10.92 -9.40
C PRO A 30 -0.07 -12.27 -9.64
N GLU A 31 -1.39 -12.32 -9.89
CA GLU A 31 -2.09 -13.60 -10.15
C GLU A 31 -1.54 -14.34 -11.37
N ARG A 32 -1.21 -13.62 -12.42
CA ARG A 32 -0.63 -14.22 -13.63
C ARG A 32 0.77 -14.76 -13.38
N LEU A 33 1.59 -14.00 -12.65
CA LEU A 33 2.93 -14.43 -12.29
C LEU A 33 2.88 -15.65 -11.39
N VAL A 34 2.09 -15.61 -10.32
CA VAL A 34 1.94 -16.72 -9.37
C VAL A 34 1.45 -17.98 -10.06
N LYS A 35 0.46 -17.87 -10.97
CA LYS A 35 0.01 -19.00 -11.80
C LYS A 35 1.12 -19.53 -12.71
N SER A 36 1.97 -18.64 -13.25
CA SER A 36 3.09 -19.05 -14.14
C SER A 36 4.22 -19.76 -13.38
N LEU A 37 4.39 -19.46 -12.09
CA LEU A 37 5.39 -20.10 -11.23
C LEU A 37 5.00 -21.52 -10.80
N GLY A 38 3.74 -21.94 -11.02
CA GLY A 38 3.26 -23.27 -10.69
C GLY A 38 3.32 -23.61 -9.20
N GLN A 39 3.35 -22.60 -8.33
CA GLN A 39 3.48 -22.79 -6.89
C GLN A 39 2.16 -23.26 -6.26
N ASP A 40 2.25 -24.15 -5.29
CA ASP A 40 1.12 -24.49 -4.42
C ASP A 40 0.92 -23.33 -3.42
N LEU A 41 -0.21 -22.63 -3.57
CA LEU A 41 -0.60 -21.52 -2.72
C LEU A 41 -1.48 -21.95 -1.53
N THR A 42 -1.41 -23.22 -1.14
CA THR A 42 -2.21 -23.75 -0.03
C THR A 42 -1.70 -23.19 1.29
N CYS A 43 -2.60 -22.50 2.00
CA CYS A 43 -2.40 -22.00 3.35
C CYS A 43 -3.72 -22.03 4.13
N ALA A 44 -3.66 -22.03 5.45
CA ALA A 44 -4.85 -21.81 6.26
C ALA A 44 -5.24 -20.33 6.19
N VAL A 45 -6.52 -20.04 5.96
CA VAL A 45 -7.04 -18.67 5.87
C VAL A 45 -8.08 -18.47 6.97
N PHE A 46 -7.87 -17.44 7.78
CA PHE A 46 -8.79 -16.94 8.78
C PHE A 46 -9.36 -15.62 8.27
N SER A 47 -10.49 -15.70 7.59
CA SER A 47 -11.14 -14.53 6.98
C SER A 47 -11.94 -13.72 8.00
N ASP A 48 -12.17 -12.45 7.69
CA ASP A 48 -13.10 -11.56 8.39
C ASP A 48 -12.83 -11.45 9.90
N GLN A 49 -11.55 -11.39 10.27
CA GLN A 49 -11.14 -11.20 11.65
C GLN A 49 -11.35 -9.75 12.07
N ASN A 50 -11.93 -9.54 13.25
CA ASN A 50 -12.22 -8.21 13.77
C ASN A 50 -10.98 -7.59 14.43
N TYR A 51 -10.90 -6.26 14.38
CA TYR A 51 -9.98 -5.46 15.17
C TYR A 51 -10.67 -4.18 15.67
N GLU A 52 -10.08 -3.48 16.63
CA GLU A 52 -10.65 -2.27 17.22
C GLU A 52 -10.73 -1.12 16.19
N ASN A 53 -11.93 -0.82 15.74
CA ASN A 53 -12.27 0.31 14.88
C ASN A 53 -13.78 0.60 14.95
N GLU A 54 -14.21 1.81 14.53
CA GLU A 54 -15.61 2.26 14.61
C GLU A 54 -16.44 1.85 13.39
N ASN A 55 -15.80 1.38 12.31
CA ASN A 55 -16.46 1.18 11.01
C ASN A 55 -16.66 -0.28 10.62
N GLY A 56 -16.31 -1.22 11.50
CA GLY A 56 -16.44 -2.65 11.25
C GLY A 56 -15.43 -3.18 10.23
N ASN A 57 -14.30 -2.51 10.06
CA ASN A 57 -13.20 -2.97 9.23
C ASN A 57 -12.59 -4.25 9.80
N GLN A 58 -12.11 -5.12 8.92
CA GLN A 58 -11.63 -6.46 9.25
C GLN A 58 -10.29 -6.73 8.57
N TYR A 59 -9.66 -7.84 8.93
CA TYR A 59 -8.48 -8.36 8.25
C TYR A 59 -8.63 -9.84 7.93
N ASP A 60 -7.87 -10.31 6.95
CA ASP A 60 -7.68 -11.73 6.66
C ASP A 60 -6.26 -12.13 7.05
N LEU A 61 -6.13 -13.29 7.70
CA LEU A 61 -4.86 -13.85 8.14
C LEU A 61 -4.59 -15.17 7.40
N TYR A 62 -3.38 -15.32 6.87
CA TYR A 62 -2.95 -16.48 6.10
C TYR A 62 -1.76 -17.12 6.81
N ILE A 63 -1.88 -18.38 7.16
CA ILE A 63 -0.85 -19.16 7.86
C ILE A 63 -0.32 -20.26 6.92
N PRO A 64 0.99 -20.30 6.64
CA PRO A 64 1.61 -21.37 5.86
C PRO A 64 1.30 -22.77 6.43
N ALA A 65 1.14 -23.74 5.55
CA ALA A 65 0.99 -25.13 5.99
C ALA A 65 2.31 -25.64 6.60
N GLY A 66 2.23 -26.33 7.74
CA GLY A 66 3.38 -26.96 8.37
C GLY A 66 4.39 -26.01 9.04
N LEU A 67 4.00 -24.76 9.28
CA LEU A 67 4.83 -23.76 9.96
C LEU A 67 5.17 -24.20 11.40
N ASP A 68 6.48 -24.14 11.76
CA ASP A 68 6.97 -24.54 13.08
C ASP A 68 6.63 -23.48 14.15
N ARG A 69 5.80 -23.86 15.11
CA ARG A 69 5.37 -22.98 16.21
C ARG A 69 6.45 -22.74 17.27
N THR A 70 7.55 -23.48 17.22
CA THR A 70 8.67 -23.32 18.18
C THR A 70 9.67 -22.27 17.73
N GLN A 71 9.56 -21.80 16.50
CA GLN A 71 10.41 -20.78 15.90
C GLN A 71 9.70 -19.44 15.84
N ASP A 72 10.47 -18.36 15.96
CA ASP A 72 10.00 -17.02 15.68
C ASP A 72 9.58 -16.89 14.21
N GLN A 73 8.49 -16.18 13.97
CA GLN A 73 7.93 -15.98 12.64
C GLN A 73 8.02 -14.52 12.22
N ASN A 74 8.00 -14.26 10.93
CA ASN A 74 7.85 -12.93 10.36
C ASN A 74 6.49 -12.76 9.70
N LEU A 75 5.93 -11.54 9.81
CA LEU A 75 4.66 -11.13 9.22
C LEU A 75 4.90 -10.24 8.00
N ILE A 76 4.25 -10.53 6.88
CA ILE A 76 4.08 -9.57 5.80
C ILE A 76 2.65 -9.05 5.84
N LEU A 77 2.48 -7.74 6.07
CA LEU A 77 1.19 -7.08 6.17
C LEU A 77 0.89 -6.34 4.85
N TYR A 78 -0.08 -6.83 4.10
CA TYR A 78 -0.56 -6.15 2.89
C TYR A 78 -1.60 -5.08 3.22
N ILE A 79 -1.41 -3.88 2.66
CA ILE A 79 -2.31 -2.74 2.76
C ILE A 79 -2.75 -2.35 1.35
N HIS A 80 -4.06 -2.41 1.10
CA HIS A 80 -4.59 -2.19 -0.24
C HIS A 80 -4.50 -0.74 -0.72
N GLY A 81 -4.43 -0.56 -2.04
CA GLY A 81 -4.52 0.73 -2.71
C GLY A 81 -5.95 1.22 -2.89
N GLY A 82 -6.15 2.13 -3.86
CA GLY A 82 -7.46 2.66 -4.24
C GLY A 82 -7.68 4.12 -3.87
N SER A 83 -6.64 4.96 -3.98
CA SER A 83 -6.71 6.41 -3.76
C SER A 83 -7.34 6.82 -2.43
N PHE A 84 -7.18 6.01 -1.38
CA PHE A 84 -7.76 6.17 -0.04
C PHE A 84 -9.30 6.11 0.02
N ASN A 85 -9.99 5.89 -1.08
CA ASN A 85 -11.45 5.95 -1.20
C ASN A 85 -12.09 4.67 -1.77
N SER A 86 -11.30 3.66 -2.11
CA SER A 86 -11.75 2.38 -2.67
C SER A 86 -10.77 1.27 -2.33
N GLY A 87 -11.09 0.03 -2.71
CA GLY A 87 -10.30 -1.15 -2.42
C GLY A 87 -10.79 -1.89 -1.18
N SER A 88 -10.19 -3.02 -0.91
CA SER A 88 -10.46 -3.84 0.27
C SER A 88 -9.31 -4.84 0.54
N LYS A 89 -9.35 -5.50 1.70
CA LYS A 89 -8.43 -6.60 2.04
C LYS A 89 -8.41 -7.73 1.00
N ALA A 90 -9.50 -7.93 0.25
CA ALA A 90 -9.57 -8.93 -0.81
C ALA A 90 -8.56 -8.67 -1.96
N ASP A 91 -8.16 -7.43 -2.18
CA ASP A 91 -7.14 -7.07 -3.19
C ASP A 91 -5.74 -7.63 -2.83
N GLY A 92 -5.55 -7.98 -1.56
CA GLY A 92 -4.32 -8.57 -1.04
C GLY A 92 -4.23 -10.08 -1.14
N GLU A 93 -5.31 -10.80 -1.48
CA GLU A 93 -5.34 -12.26 -1.40
C GLU A 93 -4.19 -12.93 -2.16
N THR A 94 -3.96 -12.53 -3.40
CA THR A 94 -2.89 -13.13 -4.23
C THR A 94 -1.50 -12.86 -3.66
N TRP A 95 -1.25 -11.65 -3.17
CA TRP A 95 0.01 -11.28 -2.53
C TRP A 95 0.23 -12.08 -1.25
N CYS A 96 -0.79 -12.14 -0.38
CA CYS A 96 -0.72 -12.88 0.87
C CYS A 96 -0.48 -14.37 0.64
N ARG A 97 -1.17 -15.00 -0.31
CA ARG A 97 -0.96 -16.40 -0.67
C ARG A 97 0.44 -16.66 -1.24
N TYR A 98 0.95 -15.73 -2.07
CA TYR A 98 2.30 -15.84 -2.59
C TYR A 98 3.34 -15.88 -1.47
N TYR A 99 3.32 -14.89 -0.56
CA TYR A 99 4.28 -14.85 0.54
C TYR A 99 4.04 -15.95 1.58
N ALA A 100 2.81 -16.40 1.78
CA ALA A 100 2.52 -17.57 2.61
C ALA A 100 3.15 -18.85 2.03
N ALA A 101 3.15 -19.01 0.70
CA ALA A 101 3.84 -20.11 0.03
C ALA A 101 5.37 -20.04 0.18
N GLN A 102 5.93 -18.87 0.50
CA GLN A 102 7.35 -18.68 0.84
C GLN A 102 7.65 -18.89 2.33
N GLY A 103 6.65 -19.24 3.15
CA GLY A 103 6.82 -19.54 4.57
C GLY A 103 6.51 -18.38 5.53
N TYR A 104 6.06 -17.24 5.05
CA TYR A 104 5.70 -16.09 5.90
C TYR A 104 4.25 -16.16 6.37
N ILE A 105 4.00 -15.79 7.62
CA ILE A 105 2.63 -15.43 8.03
C ILE A 105 2.28 -14.12 7.31
N THR A 106 1.08 -14.06 6.73
CA THR A 106 0.65 -12.86 6.00
C THR A 106 -0.73 -12.41 6.42
N ALA A 107 -1.00 -11.12 6.32
CA ALA A 107 -2.33 -10.57 6.56
C ALA A 107 -2.64 -9.46 5.55
N SER A 108 -3.92 -9.31 5.24
CA SER A 108 -4.45 -8.19 4.45
C SER A 108 -5.52 -7.47 5.25
N VAL A 109 -5.47 -6.14 5.29
CA VAL A 109 -6.28 -5.32 6.20
C VAL A 109 -7.17 -4.35 5.44
N ASP A 110 -8.44 -4.25 5.86
CA ASP A 110 -9.32 -3.13 5.53
C ASP A 110 -9.01 -1.94 6.44
N TYR A 111 -9.25 -0.74 5.96
CA TYR A 111 -9.23 0.51 6.73
C TYR A 111 -10.37 1.40 6.26
N THR A 112 -10.79 2.38 7.06
CA THR A 112 -11.91 3.26 6.71
C THR A 112 -11.57 4.11 5.51
N LEU A 113 -12.34 3.92 4.45
CA LEU A 113 -12.18 4.62 3.19
C LEU A 113 -12.77 6.03 3.27
N GLN A 114 -12.10 6.97 2.62
CA GLN A 114 -12.61 8.31 2.43
C GLN A 114 -13.70 8.30 1.36
N MET A 115 -14.94 8.19 1.80
CA MET A 115 -16.12 8.25 0.95
C MET A 115 -16.91 9.51 1.25
N HIS A 116 -17.74 9.98 0.31
CA HIS A 116 -18.64 11.10 0.52
C HIS A 116 -19.44 10.93 1.83
N GLY A 117 -19.16 11.80 2.81
CA GLY A 117 -19.82 11.82 4.12
C GLY A 117 -19.17 10.98 5.23
N LYS A 118 -18.00 10.35 5.00
CA LYS A 118 -17.16 9.78 6.06
C LYS A 118 -15.89 10.61 6.20
N ASP A 119 -15.62 11.09 7.39
CA ASP A 119 -14.39 11.83 7.72
C ASP A 119 -13.25 10.84 8.01
N ALA A 120 -12.83 10.10 6.99
CA ALA A 120 -11.63 9.27 7.08
C ALA A 120 -10.43 10.06 6.57
N SER A 121 -9.43 10.25 7.41
CA SER A 121 -8.15 10.87 7.05
C SER A 121 -7.04 9.83 7.02
N VAL A 122 -5.92 10.18 6.44
CA VAL A 122 -4.70 9.33 6.49
C VAL A 122 -4.28 9.04 7.92
N TYR A 123 -4.48 9.99 8.86
CA TYR A 123 -4.22 9.76 10.28
C TYR A 123 -5.11 8.65 10.87
N GLN A 124 -6.42 8.69 10.55
CA GLN A 124 -7.33 7.66 11.02
C GLN A 124 -7.01 6.30 10.38
N MET A 125 -6.73 6.26 9.08
CA MET A 125 -6.34 5.04 8.40
C MET A 125 -5.09 4.41 9.04
N ASN A 126 -4.04 5.20 9.29
CA ASN A 126 -2.84 4.74 9.98
C ASN A 126 -3.16 4.19 11.37
N LYS A 127 -4.01 4.90 12.14
CA LYS A 127 -4.43 4.45 13.48
C LYS A 127 -5.17 3.12 13.46
N GLU A 128 -6.06 2.94 12.49
CA GLU A 128 -6.79 1.68 12.32
C GLU A 128 -5.84 0.53 11.93
N ILE A 129 -4.87 0.78 11.05
CA ILE A 129 -3.86 -0.22 10.68
C ILE A 129 -2.98 -0.60 11.89
N GLU A 130 -2.59 0.36 12.74
CA GLU A 130 -1.91 0.05 14.01
C GLU A 130 -2.75 -0.84 14.93
N ASN A 131 -4.07 -0.59 15.02
CA ASN A 131 -4.99 -1.42 15.78
C ASN A 131 -5.10 -2.83 15.18
N ALA A 132 -5.16 -2.93 13.85
CA ALA A 132 -5.15 -4.22 13.16
C ALA A 132 -3.86 -5.01 13.45
N VAL A 133 -2.69 -4.37 13.45
CA VAL A 133 -1.41 -5.01 13.80
C VAL A 133 -1.44 -5.57 15.23
N ARG A 134 -2.04 -4.84 16.20
CA ARG A 134 -2.23 -5.36 17.56
C ARG A 134 -3.11 -6.61 17.59
N ALA A 135 -4.23 -6.58 16.86
CA ALA A 135 -5.15 -7.71 16.79
C ALA A 135 -4.52 -8.93 16.07
N ILE A 136 -3.76 -8.69 14.99
CA ILE A 136 -3.02 -9.74 14.27
C ILE A 136 -2.00 -10.40 15.21
N ARG A 137 -1.22 -9.62 15.95
CA ARG A 137 -0.28 -10.14 16.94
C ARG A 137 -0.97 -11.02 17.98
N GLN A 138 -2.03 -10.51 18.60
CA GLN A 138 -2.80 -11.28 19.58
C GLN A 138 -3.33 -12.58 18.95
N ARG A 139 -3.90 -12.50 17.75
CA ARG A 139 -4.47 -13.67 17.07
C ARG A 139 -3.43 -14.73 16.73
N THR A 140 -2.23 -14.32 16.29
CA THR A 140 -1.15 -15.25 16.00
C THR A 140 -0.62 -15.91 17.28
N GLU A 141 -0.52 -15.17 18.39
CA GLU A 141 -0.16 -15.71 19.71
C GLU A 141 -1.21 -16.76 20.19
N GLU A 142 -2.51 -16.50 20.03
CA GLU A 142 -3.58 -17.47 20.32
C GLU A 142 -3.47 -18.75 19.49
N LEU A 143 -2.99 -18.64 18.25
CA LEU A 143 -2.73 -19.77 17.35
C LEU A 143 -1.41 -20.49 17.67
N GLY A 144 -0.63 -19.97 18.62
CA GLY A 144 0.63 -20.54 19.06
C GLY A 144 1.85 -20.09 18.22
N TYR A 145 1.75 -18.97 17.50
CA TYR A 145 2.86 -18.40 16.73
C TYR A 145 3.34 -17.09 17.37
N HIS A 146 4.64 -16.94 17.53
CA HIS A 146 5.27 -15.70 17.97
C HIS A 146 5.79 -14.92 16.75
N ILE A 147 5.38 -13.67 16.58
CA ILE A 147 5.83 -12.79 15.50
C ILE A 147 6.96 -11.90 16.02
N ALA A 148 8.18 -12.11 15.53
CA ALA A 148 9.38 -11.36 15.94
C ALA A 148 9.63 -10.10 15.09
N GLY A 149 9.10 -10.05 13.88
CA GLY A 149 9.25 -8.94 12.98
C GLY A 149 8.15 -8.83 11.94
N MET A 150 8.03 -7.65 11.33
CA MET A 150 7.02 -7.38 10.30
C MET A 150 7.62 -6.57 9.15
N ALA A 151 7.14 -6.87 7.94
CA ALA A 151 7.33 -6.05 6.75
C ALA A 151 5.97 -5.58 6.23
N PRO A 152 5.59 -4.29 6.43
CA PRO A 152 4.45 -3.71 5.75
C PRO A 152 4.70 -3.63 4.24
N PHE A 153 3.67 -3.97 3.48
CA PHE A 153 3.66 -3.92 2.03
C PHE A 153 2.39 -3.26 1.52
N GLY A 154 2.50 -2.42 0.53
CA GLY A 154 1.32 -1.83 -0.08
C GLY A 154 1.52 -1.35 -1.51
N VAL A 155 0.40 -1.17 -2.21
CA VAL A 155 0.36 -0.67 -3.59
C VAL A 155 -0.37 0.67 -3.59
N SER A 156 0.15 1.67 -4.33
CA SER A 156 -0.49 2.99 -4.44
C SER A 156 -0.74 3.62 -3.06
N ALA A 157 -1.96 4.05 -2.74
CA ALA A 157 -2.33 4.57 -1.42
C ALA A 157 -1.93 3.65 -0.27
N GLY A 158 -2.06 2.32 -0.45
CA GLY A 158 -1.62 1.34 0.55
C GLY A 158 -0.10 1.36 0.79
N GLY A 159 0.69 1.67 -0.24
CA GLY A 159 2.14 1.86 -0.10
C GLY A 159 2.49 3.09 0.76
N THR A 160 1.73 4.18 0.63
CA THR A 160 1.84 5.34 1.54
C THR A 160 1.58 4.92 2.99
N LEU A 161 0.47 4.21 3.24
CA LEU A 161 0.09 3.77 4.58
C LEU A 161 1.10 2.76 5.16
N ALA A 162 1.66 1.87 4.33
CA ALA A 162 2.70 0.94 4.73
C ALA A 162 3.98 1.67 5.18
N MET A 163 4.44 2.67 4.43
CA MET A 163 5.60 3.49 4.79
C MET A 163 5.32 4.34 6.03
N ASN A 164 4.13 4.94 6.14
CA ASN A 164 3.75 5.69 7.35
C ASN A 164 3.77 4.80 8.59
N LEU A 165 3.23 3.59 8.51
CA LEU A 165 3.31 2.61 9.61
C LEU A 165 4.76 2.27 9.96
N ALA A 166 5.62 2.11 8.95
CA ALA A 166 7.01 1.72 9.16
C ALA A 166 7.87 2.83 9.78
N TYR A 167 7.66 4.08 9.38
CA TYR A 167 8.53 5.19 9.80
C TYR A 167 8.08 5.90 11.07
N ASN A 168 6.80 5.80 11.45
CA ASN A 168 6.29 6.43 12.68
C ASN A 168 6.69 5.71 13.98
N GLY A 169 7.23 4.49 13.91
CA GLY A 169 7.76 3.75 15.06
C GLY A 169 6.72 3.24 16.08
N ASN A 170 5.41 3.35 15.80
CA ASN A 170 4.32 3.04 16.75
C ASN A 170 3.73 1.63 16.58
N SER A 171 4.39 0.74 15.88
CA SER A 171 3.89 -0.60 15.60
C SER A 171 4.02 -1.55 16.83
N ALA A 172 2.98 -2.35 17.09
CA ALA A 172 2.99 -3.39 18.12
C ALA A 172 3.92 -4.59 17.77
N ILE A 173 4.27 -4.75 16.51
CA ILE A 173 5.27 -5.70 16.02
C ILE A 173 6.44 -4.89 15.46
N PRO A 174 7.70 -5.20 15.80
CA PRO A 174 8.85 -4.48 15.26
C PRO A 174 8.87 -4.54 13.73
N VAL A 175 8.88 -3.37 13.08
CA VAL A 175 9.06 -3.30 11.62
C VAL A 175 10.54 -3.49 11.31
N ARG A 176 10.85 -4.38 10.37
CA ARG A 176 12.22 -4.69 9.96
C ARG A 176 12.58 -4.06 8.63
N PHE A 177 11.58 -3.90 7.79
CA PHE A 177 11.73 -3.44 6.42
C PHE A 177 10.35 -3.05 5.87
N VAL A 178 10.28 -2.18 4.88
CA VAL A 178 9.03 -1.83 4.19
C VAL A 178 9.21 -1.92 2.68
N PHE A 179 8.19 -2.37 1.97
CA PHE A 179 8.22 -2.38 0.52
C PHE A 179 6.90 -1.89 -0.10
N GLN A 180 7.01 -1.27 -1.27
CA GLN A 180 5.86 -0.65 -1.90
C GLN A 180 5.94 -0.63 -3.43
N VAL A 181 4.79 -0.52 -4.07
CA VAL A 181 4.64 -0.35 -5.52
C VAL A 181 3.81 0.91 -5.80
N ALA A 182 4.38 1.84 -6.54
CA ALA A 182 3.74 3.06 -7.05
C ALA A 182 3.05 3.93 -6.00
N ALA A 183 3.64 4.06 -4.82
CA ALA A 183 3.04 4.84 -3.74
C ALA A 183 3.21 6.35 -3.92
N PRO A 184 2.18 7.16 -3.61
CA PRO A 184 2.35 8.57 -3.25
C PRO A 184 3.28 8.73 -2.05
N THR A 185 4.20 9.69 -2.10
CA THR A 185 5.21 9.87 -1.06
C THR A 185 5.27 11.28 -0.50
N TYR A 186 4.72 12.26 -1.22
CA TYR A 186 4.66 13.64 -0.81
C TYR A 186 3.39 14.32 -1.32
N PHE A 187 2.62 14.92 -0.41
CA PHE A 187 1.28 15.43 -0.69
C PHE A 187 1.24 16.95 -0.88
N GLU A 188 2.20 17.51 -1.65
CA GLU A 188 2.12 18.90 -2.09
C GLU A 188 0.93 19.09 -3.05
N PRO A 189 -0.08 19.91 -2.72
CA PRO A 189 -1.33 19.95 -3.47
C PRO A 189 -1.20 20.31 -4.93
N SER A 190 -0.23 21.14 -5.28
CA SER A 190 0.01 21.54 -6.67
C SER A 190 0.31 20.36 -7.59
N GLU A 191 0.83 19.25 -7.06
CA GLU A 191 1.13 18.02 -7.79
C GLU A 191 -0.09 17.11 -7.96
N TRP A 192 -1.10 17.27 -7.10
CA TRP A 192 -2.30 16.43 -7.07
C TRP A 192 -3.51 17.08 -7.75
N THR A 193 -3.29 18.04 -8.64
CA THR A 193 -4.37 18.77 -9.35
C THR A 193 -5.31 17.85 -10.12
N LEU A 194 -4.85 16.69 -10.62
CA LEU A 194 -5.69 15.71 -11.28
C LEU A 194 -6.60 15.00 -10.28
N LEU A 195 -6.06 14.56 -9.15
CA LEU A 195 -6.83 13.94 -8.06
C LEU A 195 -7.88 14.91 -7.53
N MET A 196 -7.50 16.16 -7.26
CA MET A 196 -8.45 17.20 -6.83
C MET A 196 -9.61 17.40 -7.82
N LYS A 197 -9.35 17.34 -9.13
CA LYS A 197 -10.39 17.42 -10.15
C LYS A 197 -11.31 16.20 -10.17
N VAL A 198 -10.76 15.02 -9.96
CA VAL A 198 -11.53 13.77 -9.91
C VAL A 198 -12.44 13.75 -8.68
N ASP A 199 -11.92 14.13 -7.53
CA ASP A 199 -12.65 14.17 -6.26
C ASP A 199 -13.49 15.45 -6.09
N LYS A 200 -13.51 16.33 -7.12
CA LYS A 200 -14.27 17.58 -7.14
C LYS A 200 -13.90 18.53 -6.01
N LEU A 201 -12.68 18.50 -5.56
CA LEU A 201 -12.17 19.42 -4.55
C LEU A 201 -12.01 20.83 -5.15
N ALA A 202 -12.50 21.83 -4.45
CA ALA A 202 -12.52 23.21 -4.94
C ALA A 202 -11.22 23.96 -4.67
N SER A 203 -10.43 23.51 -3.66
CA SER A 203 -9.24 24.21 -3.20
C SER A 203 -8.19 23.26 -2.64
N GLU A 204 -6.98 23.76 -2.46
CA GLU A 204 -5.89 23.08 -1.74
C GLU A 204 -6.25 22.81 -0.28
N HIS A 205 -7.03 23.70 0.33
CA HIS A 205 -7.56 23.50 1.67
C HIS A 205 -8.48 22.26 1.74
N ASP A 206 -9.37 22.07 0.75
CA ASP A 206 -10.25 20.90 0.68
C ASP A 206 -9.42 19.61 0.51
N PHE A 207 -8.35 19.66 -0.29
CA PHE A 207 -7.42 18.56 -0.44
C PHE A 207 -6.76 18.21 0.90
N CYS A 208 -6.23 19.22 1.60
CA CYS A 208 -5.59 18.99 2.88
C CYS A 208 -6.55 18.48 3.94
N LYS A 209 -7.76 19.02 4.00
CA LYS A 209 -8.82 18.55 4.88
C LYS A 209 -9.19 17.10 4.59
N MET A 210 -9.29 16.73 3.31
CA MET A 210 -9.48 15.36 2.86
C MET A 210 -8.37 14.43 3.38
N MET A 211 -7.11 14.84 3.28
CA MET A 211 -5.97 14.01 3.65
C MET A 211 -5.73 13.95 5.17
N THR A 212 -5.99 15.04 5.90
CA THR A 212 -5.65 15.14 7.32
C THR A 212 -6.86 15.13 8.26
N GLY A 213 -8.08 15.36 7.76
CA GLY A 213 -9.28 15.50 8.57
C GLY A 213 -9.35 16.80 9.39
N LYS A 214 -8.47 17.78 9.12
CA LYS A 214 -8.33 19.00 9.92
C LYS A 214 -8.59 20.26 9.10
N GLU A 215 -9.12 21.29 9.76
CA GLU A 215 -9.06 22.67 9.29
C GLU A 215 -7.64 23.18 9.58
N LEU A 216 -6.89 23.63 8.58
CA LEU A 216 -5.47 23.92 8.75
C LEU A 216 -5.15 25.39 8.61
N GLU A 217 -4.52 25.95 9.64
CA GLU A 217 -3.81 27.23 9.58
C GLU A 217 -2.36 27.03 9.08
N ASP A 218 -1.74 25.89 9.42
CA ASP A 218 -0.39 25.51 8.96
C ASP A 218 -0.41 24.23 8.13
N TYR A 219 -0.78 24.40 6.90
CA TYR A 219 -0.98 23.38 5.90
C TYR A 219 0.28 22.53 5.61
N THR A 220 1.44 23.19 5.50
CA THR A 220 2.70 22.53 5.13
C THR A 220 3.16 21.52 6.18
N GLN A 221 3.03 21.85 7.46
CA GLN A 221 3.46 20.98 8.55
C GLN A 221 2.61 19.72 8.68
N GLU A 222 1.31 19.84 8.43
CA GLU A 222 0.40 18.69 8.51
C GLU A 222 0.61 17.73 7.34
N ILE A 223 0.85 18.25 6.14
CA ILE A 223 1.14 17.41 4.96
C ILE A 223 2.43 16.61 5.15
N GLN A 224 3.45 17.21 5.71
CA GLN A 224 4.71 16.49 5.99
C GLN A 224 4.52 15.30 6.93
N LYS A 225 3.65 15.41 7.92
CA LYS A 225 3.37 14.33 8.89
C LYS A 225 2.64 13.11 8.31
N ILE A 226 2.01 13.25 7.14
CA ILE A 226 1.32 12.17 6.44
C ILE A 226 2.03 11.73 5.16
N SER A 227 3.09 12.44 4.77
CA SER A 227 3.87 12.17 3.57
C SER A 227 5.07 11.29 3.91
N PRO A 228 5.20 10.07 3.39
CA PRO A 228 6.35 9.21 3.67
C PRO A 228 7.70 9.93 3.56
N ALA A 229 7.92 10.69 2.50
CA ALA A 229 9.16 11.45 2.32
C ALA A 229 9.39 12.54 3.39
N GLY A 230 8.31 13.01 4.04
CA GLY A 230 8.39 14.02 5.12
C GLY A 230 8.64 13.44 6.50
N ILE A 231 8.41 12.13 6.69
CA ILE A 231 8.57 11.44 7.97
C ILE A 231 9.77 10.49 8.02
N VAL A 232 10.48 10.29 6.91
CA VAL A 232 11.77 9.58 6.90
C VAL A 232 12.73 10.23 7.89
N SER A 233 13.44 9.44 8.66
CA SER A 233 14.43 9.84 9.65
C SER A 233 15.63 8.88 9.65
N ASP A 234 16.68 9.21 10.39
CA ASP A 234 17.88 8.36 10.54
C ASP A 234 17.55 6.97 11.15
N ASP A 235 16.40 6.85 11.84
CA ASP A 235 15.92 5.60 12.44
C ASP A 235 14.97 4.82 11.52
N SER A 236 14.72 5.30 10.30
CA SER A 236 13.82 4.62 9.35
C SER A 236 14.39 3.30 8.86
N VAL A 237 13.52 2.29 8.72
CA VAL A 237 13.90 0.95 8.29
C VAL A 237 14.28 0.92 6.80
N PRO A 238 15.08 -0.08 6.36
CA PRO A 238 15.36 -0.29 4.94
C PRO A 238 14.10 -0.41 4.09
N SER A 239 14.19 -0.04 2.82
CA SER A 239 13.02 0.04 1.95
C SER A 239 13.25 -0.49 0.55
N LEU A 240 12.27 -1.20 0.00
CA LEU A 240 12.24 -1.59 -1.42
C LEU A 240 11.11 -0.82 -2.11
N ILE A 241 11.44 -0.03 -3.11
CA ILE A 241 10.48 0.82 -3.82
C ILE A 241 10.42 0.49 -5.31
N ALA A 242 9.22 0.47 -5.86
CA ALA A 242 9.01 0.17 -7.27
C ALA A 242 8.05 1.17 -7.94
N TYR A 243 8.40 1.63 -9.14
CA TYR A 243 7.57 2.58 -9.90
C TYR A 243 7.57 2.28 -11.39
N GLY A 244 6.41 2.47 -12.03
CA GLY A 244 6.29 2.46 -13.48
C GLY A 244 6.79 3.76 -14.09
N ARG A 245 7.64 3.66 -15.14
CA ARG A 245 8.19 4.85 -15.82
C ARG A 245 7.11 5.71 -16.48
N ILE A 246 6.01 5.09 -16.90
CA ILE A 246 4.89 5.76 -17.57
C ILE A 246 3.63 5.77 -16.69
N ASP A 247 3.82 5.89 -15.37
CA ASP A 247 2.72 6.09 -14.44
C ASP A 247 2.07 7.46 -14.65
N HIS A 248 0.74 7.45 -14.82
CA HIS A 248 -0.08 8.65 -14.99
C HIS A 248 -1.06 8.89 -13.81
N CYS A 249 -1.06 7.97 -12.83
CA CYS A 249 -1.88 8.09 -11.64
C CYS A 249 -1.11 8.76 -10.50
N VAL A 250 0.12 8.31 -10.28
CA VAL A 250 1.04 8.89 -9.31
C VAL A 250 2.12 9.66 -10.07
N PRO A 251 2.33 10.95 -9.78
CA PRO A 251 3.34 11.75 -10.46
C PRO A 251 4.74 11.12 -10.35
N VAL A 252 5.50 11.13 -11.44
CA VAL A 252 6.81 10.46 -11.55
C VAL A 252 7.85 11.00 -10.54
N ASN A 253 7.72 12.27 -10.14
CA ASN A 253 8.59 12.91 -9.15
C ASN A 253 8.39 12.39 -7.72
N GLN A 254 7.29 11.70 -7.42
CA GLN A 254 7.01 11.14 -6.10
C GLN A 254 8.14 10.21 -5.60
N LYS A 255 8.69 9.39 -6.47
CA LYS A 255 9.87 8.57 -6.13
C LYS A 255 11.10 9.40 -5.78
N ASN A 256 11.27 10.56 -6.42
CA ASN A 256 12.45 11.39 -6.21
C ASN A 256 12.45 12.01 -4.81
N TYR A 257 11.30 12.52 -4.34
CA TYR A 257 11.16 13.03 -2.96
C TYR A 257 11.55 11.98 -1.93
N LEU A 258 11.09 10.75 -2.13
CA LEU A 258 11.40 9.65 -1.21
C LEU A 258 12.88 9.27 -1.27
N MET A 259 13.45 9.15 -2.47
CA MET A 259 14.87 8.82 -2.65
C MET A 259 15.79 9.91 -2.10
N GLU A 260 15.43 11.18 -2.27
CA GLU A 260 16.15 12.32 -1.68
C GLU A 260 16.12 12.27 -0.14
N ALA A 261 14.95 11.94 0.45
CA ALA A 261 14.83 11.75 1.89
C ALA A 261 15.69 10.58 2.40
N TYR A 262 15.70 9.45 1.70
CA TYR A 262 16.55 8.31 2.06
C TYR A 262 18.06 8.66 1.99
N LEU A 263 18.48 9.37 0.94
CA LEU A 263 19.87 9.81 0.82
C LEU A 263 20.25 10.82 1.91
N PHE A 264 19.33 11.71 2.28
CA PHE A 264 19.58 12.71 3.33
C PHE A 264 19.73 12.08 4.71
N HIS A 265 18.97 11.03 5.02
CA HIS A 265 18.94 10.33 6.29
C HIS A 265 19.76 9.03 6.31
N ASP A 266 20.53 8.74 5.25
CA ASP A 266 21.36 7.53 5.11
C ASP A 266 20.55 6.23 5.28
N VAL A 267 19.27 6.21 4.85
CA VAL A 267 18.39 5.05 4.92
C VAL A 267 18.69 4.11 3.76
N PRO A 268 19.00 2.83 4.00
CA PRO A 268 19.20 1.85 2.94
C PRO A 268 17.94 1.65 2.11
N TYR A 269 18.06 1.67 0.79
CA TYR A 269 16.93 1.37 -0.09
C TYR A 269 17.36 0.75 -1.41
N ASP A 270 16.45 -0.03 -1.99
CA ASP A 270 16.52 -0.51 -3.37
C ASP A 270 15.38 0.08 -4.19
N TYR A 271 15.70 0.45 -5.43
CA TYR A 271 14.73 0.96 -6.38
C TYR A 271 14.64 0.08 -7.63
N ILE A 272 13.43 -0.35 -7.97
CA ILE A 272 13.15 -1.09 -9.20
C ILE A 272 12.25 -0.27 -10.11
N GLU A 273 12.78 0.08 -11.29
CA GLU A 273 11.98 0.72 -12.34
C GLU A 273 11.32 -0.30 -13.25
N PHE A 274 10.04 -0.09 -13.53
CA PHE A 274 9.25 -0.84 -14.51
C PHE A 274 9.14 -0.01 -15.79
N PRO A 275 10.08 -0.18 -16.75
CA PRO A 275 10.28 0.77 -17.86
C PRO A 275 9.15 0.81 -18.89
N LYS A 276 8.34 -0.23 -18.99
CA LYS A 276 7.23 -0.35 -19.96
C LYS A 276 5.85 -0.27 -19.28
N SER A 277 5.83 -0.13 -17.95
CA SER A 277 4.60 -0.18 -17.15
C SER A 277 4.14 1.21 -16.73
N ASN A 278 2.82 1.31 -16.66
CA ASN A 278 2.10 2.37 -15.97
C ASN A 278 1.87 1.98 -14.50
N HIS A 279 0.87 2.61 -13.83
CA HIS A 279 0.52 2.36 -12.44
C HIS A 279 0.24 0.88 -12.08
N GLY A 280 -0.23 0.07 -13.03
CA GLY A 280 -0.58 -1.34 -12.79
C GLY A 280 0.59 -2.34 -12.91
N MET A 281 1.79 -1.92 -13.25
CA MET A 281 3.01 -2.76 -13.39
C MET A 281 2.85 -4.00 -14.30
N TYR A 282 1.97 -3.95 -15.33
CA TYR A 282 1.57 -5.13 -16.10
C TYR A 282 2.54 -5.51 -17.24
N ASN A 283 3.42 -4.61 -17.67
CA ASN A 283 4.16 -4.78 -18.92
C ASN A 283 5.62 -5.21 -18.72
N ASP A 284 6.05 -5.39 -17.46
CA ASP A 284 7.42 -5.78 -17.12
C ASP A 284 7.40 -6.97 -16.15
N PRO A 285 7.03 -8.19 -16.62
CA PRO A 285 6.95 -9.38 -15.76
C PRO A 285 8.29 -9.74 -15.11
N ASP A 286 9.41 -9.55 -15.83
CA ASP A 286 10.75 -9.81 -15.30
C ASP A 286 11.08 -8.86 -14.12
N LYS A 287 10.62 -7.60 -14.19
CA LYS A 287 10.79 -6.64 -13.10
C LYS A 287 9.89 -6.94 -11.91
N LEU A 288 8.70 -7.49 -12.16
CA LEU A 288 7.84 -7.97 -11.08
C LEU A 288 8.47 -9.17 -10.37
N GLN A 289 9.06 -10.09 -11.11
CA GLN A 289 9.80 -11.22 -10.53
C GLN A 289 10.99 -10.72 -9.71
N GLU A 290 11.82 -9.82 -10.25
CA GLU A 290 12.94 -9.19 -9.53
C GLU A 290 12.46 -8.51 -8.23
N PHE A 291 11.34 -7.79 -8.26
CA PHE A 291 10.74 -7.18 -7.07
C PHE A 291 10.35 -8.22 -6.01
N LEU A 292 9.71 -9.31 -6.43
CA LEU A 292 9.31 -10.39 -5.53
C LEU A 292 10.51 -11.11 -4.91
N GLU A 293 11.52 -11.44 -5.71
CA GLU A 293 12.76 -12.08 -5.23
C GLU A 293 13.47 -11.16 -4.23
N LYS A 294 13.61 -9.87 -4.58
CA LYS A 294 14.28 -8.91 -3.72
C LYS A 294 13.52 -8.64 -2.42
N SER A 295 12.19 -8.65 -2.45
CA SER A 295 11.39 -8.52 -1.22
C SER A 295 11.60 -9.68 -0.25
N LEU A 296 11.95 -10.88 -0.74
CA LEU A 296 12.26 -12.04 0.09
C LEU A 296 13.68 -12.02 0.67
N GLU A 297 14.61 -11.27 0.07
CA GLU A 297 15.96 -11.08 0.62
C GLU A 297 15.94 -10.22 1.89
N TYR A 298 14.94 -9.32 2.02
CA TYR A 298 14.78 -8.43 3.15
C TYR A 298 13.86 -8.98 4.25
N ALA A 299 12.91 -9.85 3.90
CA ALA A 299 11.86 -10.35 4.78
C ALA A 299 12.32 -11.59 5.58
#